data_104d6557877a1edc0b35e1453715dc79
#
_entry.id   104d6557877a1edc0b35e1453715dc79
#
_cell.length_a   1.000
_cell.length_b   1.000
_cell.length_c   1.000
_cell.angle_alpha   90.00
_cell.angle_beta   90.00
_cell.angle_gamma   90.00
#
_symmetry.space_group_name_H-M   'P 1'
#
loop_
_entity.id
_entity.type
_entity.pdbx_description
1 polymer ?
#
loop_
_entity_poly.entity_id
_entity_poly.type
_entity_poly.pdbx_seq_one_letter_code
_entity_poly.pdbx_strand_id
1 'polypeptide(L)'
;MAALLGVNIDHVATLRQARGTTYPDPVNAALICEQAGAEGITLHLREDRRHIQDEDVRRMRPALKTRMNLELAVTDEMVAFAKEIKPHHVCFVPEKRQEVTTEGGLDVVTHFESVKAATQELAAIGCDVSLFIDADFAQIDAAVACGAPTIEIHTGAYADAETPEAQQTELERIIKGAEYAASKGLVVNAGHGLNLDNVTPIAAIPQIHELNIGHSLIADAVFLGLAQAVQQMKAVIKSAR
;
A
#
# COMPACT_ATOMS: atom_id res chain seq x y z
N MET A 1 18.61 -2.38 -8.15
CA MET A 1 18.21 -1.04 -7.63
C MET A 1 17.47 -1.30 -6.33
N ALA A 2 17.62 -0.40 -5.33
CA ALA A 2 16.84 -0.50 -4.09
C ALA A 2 15.34 -0.39 -4.38
N ALA A 3 14.51 -0.97 -3.52
CA ALA A 3 13.06 -0.76 -3.58
C ALA A 3 12.72 0.72 -3.33
N LEU A 4 11.64 1.20 -3.92
CA LEU A 4 11.10 2.53 -3.68
C LEU A 4 10.37 2.56 -2.32
N LEU A 5 10.22 3.73 -1.73
CA LEU A 5 9.44 3.93 -0.52
C LEU A 5 8.17 4.73 -0.82
N GLY A 6 7.02 4.06 -0.73
CA GLY A 6 5.71 4.67 -0.60
C GLY A 6 5.40 4.91 0.87
N VAL A 7 5.07 6.15 1.25
CA VAL A 7 4.73 6.48 2.63
C VAL A 7 3.21 6.58 2.77
N ASN A 8 2.62 5.67 3.55
CA ASN A 8 1.21 5.77 3.92
C ASN A 8 1.04 6.77 5.07
N ILE A 9 0.19 7.79 4.86
CA ILE A 9 0.00 8.91 5.80
C ILE A 9 -1.32 8.84 6.59
N ASP A 10 -2.04 7.73 6.55
CA ASP A 10 -3.37 7.59 7.16
C ASP A 10 -3.38 7.90 8.65
N HIS A 11 -2.34 7.49 9.38
CA HIS A 11 -2.29 7.69 10.83
C HIS A 11 -2.08 9.15 11.23
N VAL A 12 -1.63 10.02 10.32
CA VAL A 12 -1.67 11.49 10.53
C VAL A 12 -3.13 11.96 10.59
N ALA A 13 -3.96 11.47 9.67
CA ALA A 13 -5.39 11.74 9.69
C ALA A 13 -6.09 11.10 10.91
N THR A 14 -5.66 9.92 11.35
CA THR A 14 -6.14 9.28 12.58
C THR A 14 -5.97 10.20 13.79
N LEU A 15 -4.80 10.83 13.95
CA LEU A 15 -4.55 11.80 15.04
C LEU A 15 -5.50 12.99 14.97
N ARG A 16 -5.74 13.53 13.78
CA ARG A 16 -6.71 14.62 13.57
C ARG A 16 -8.13 14.19 13.97
N GLN A 17 -8.56 13.04 13.51
CA GLN A 17 -9.91 12.53 13.76
C GLN A 17 -10.14 12.16 15.23
N ALA A 18 -9.11 11.70 15.96
CA ALA A 18 -9.21 11.41 17.38
C ALA A 18 -9.63 12.61 18.24
N ARG A 19 -9.35 13.85 17.76
CA ARG A 19 -9.75 15.11 18.42
C ARG A 19 -10.88 15.84 17.69
N GLY A 20 -11.21 15.46 16.46
CA GLY A 20 -12.18 16.19 15.64
C GLY A 20 -11.71 17.61 15.29
N THR A 21 -10.41 17.80 15.05
CA THR A 21 -9.79 19.09 14.73
C THR A 21 -9.43 19.18 13.26
N THR A 22 -8.79 20.28 12.84
CA THR A 22 -8.28 20.47 11.47
C THR A 22 -6.79 20.14 11.33
N TYR A 23 -6.16 19.71 12.42
CA TYR A 23 -4.74 19.36 12.46
C TYR A 23 -4.52 18.03 13.21
N PRO A 24 -3.41 17.31 12.91
CA PRO A 24 -2.45 17.58 11.84
C PRO A 24 -3.10 17.41 10.45
N ASP A 25 -2.63 18.21 9.47
CA ASP A 25 -3.11 18.15 8.08
C ASP A 25 -2.35 17.05 7.31
N PRO A 26 -3.04 16.01 6.77
CA PRO A 26 -2.39 14.94 6.00
C PRO A 26 -1.69 15.45 4.72
N VAL A 27 -2.19 16.54 4.11
CA VAL A 27 -1.54 17.12 2.92
C VAL A 27 -0.18 17.69 3.27
N ASN A 28 -0.06 18.41 4.39
CA ASN A 28 1.23 18.90 4.86
C ASN A 28 2.19 17.75 5.19
N ALA A 29 1.69 16.68 5.80
CA ALA A 29 2.48 15.50 6.09
C ALA A 29 3.02 14.85 4.80
N ALA A 30 2.19 14.70 3.79
CA ALA A 30 2.58 14.16 2.49
C ALA A 30 3.71 14.99 1.84
N LEU A 31 3.61 16.33 1.86
CA LEU A 31 4.65 17.21 1.32
C LEU A 31 5.98 17.12 2.10
N ILE A 32 5.92 16.92 3.42
CA ILE A 32 7.11 16.67 4.24
C ILE A 32 7.75 15.32 3.85
N CYS A 33 6.95 14.27 3.64
CA CYS A 33 7.44 12.96 3.20
C CYS A 33 8.12 13.05 1.82
N GLU A 34 7.53 13.76 0.85
CA GLU A 34 8.16 14.01 -0.44
C GLU A 34 9.51 14.71 -0.31
N GLN A 35 9.58 15.78 0.49
CA GLN A 35 10.81 16.53 0.73
C GLN A 35 11.88 15.68 1.43
N ALA A 36 11.46 14.73 2.26
CA ALA A 36 12.35 13.78 2.93
C ALA A 36 12.82 12.63 2.00
N GLY A 37 12.23 12.51 0.81
CA GLY A 37 12.67 11.61 -0.25
C GLY A 37 11.76 10.39 -0.45
N ALA A 38 10.52 10.40 0.01
CA ALA A 38 9.52 9.42 -0.40
C ALA A 38 9.32 9.45 -1.92
N GLU A 39 9.22 8.28 -2.56
CA GLU A 39 8.97 8.15 -3.99
C GLU A 39 7.48 8.05 -4.34
N GLY A 40 6.63 7.79 -3.35
CA GLY A 40 5.18 7.78 -3.46
C GLY A 40 4.51 8.13 -2.15
N ILE A 41 3.27 8.59 -2.22
CA ILE A 41 2.39 8.82 -1.06
C ILE A 41 1.20 7.91 -1.19
N THR A 42 1.00 7.07 -0.17
CA THR A 42 -0.14 6.17 -0.05
C THR A 42 -1.13 6.72 0.96
N LEU A 43 -2.39 6.62 0.64
CA LEU A 43 -3.49 6.99 1.53
C LEU A 43 -4.72 6.12 1.24
N HIS A 44 -5.40 5.70 2.30
CA HIS A 44 -6.59 4.86 2.22
C HIS A 44 -7.86 5.68 2.50
N LEU A 45 -8.68 5.91 1.47
CA LEU A 45 -10.01 6.46 1.63
C LEU A 45 -10.99 5.32 1.90
N ARG A 46 -11.19 5.01 3.19
CA ARG A 46 -12.12 3.96 3.60
C ARG A 46 -13.59 4.33 3.39
N GLU A 47 -14.44 3.35 3.17
CA GLU A 47 -15.89 3.56 3.08
C GLU A 47 -16.46 4.27 4.32
N ASP A 48 -15.92 3.98 5.51
CA ASP A 48 -16.37 4.57 6.78
C ASP A 48 -15.73 5.93 7.12
N ARG A 49 -14.79 6.40 6.29
CA ARG A 49 -14.09 7.70 6.47
C ARG A 49 -13.49 7.90 7.88
N ARG A 50 -13.05 6.84 8.54
CA ARG A 50 -12.53 6.91 9.93
C ARG A 50 -11.28 7.78 10.10
N HIS A 51 -10.53 8.02 9.04
CA HIS A 51 -9.32 8.86 9.06
C HIS A 51 -9.25 9.80 7.85
N ILE A 52 -8.77 9.37 6.68
CA ILE A 52 -8.73 10.17 5.46
C ILE A 52 -10.17 10.53 5.05
N GLN A 53 -10.35 11.80 4.66
CA GLN A 53 -11.59 12.35 4.16
C GLN A 53 -11.49 12.64 2.66
N ASP A 54 -12.62 12.68 1.96
CA ASP A 54 -12.68 12.97 0.52
C ASP A 54 -11.93 14.25 0.15
N GLU A 55 -12.05 15.29 1.00
CA GLU A 55 -11.38 16.56 0.80
C GLU A 55 -9.85 16.46 0.93
N ASP A 56 -9.34 15.58 1.79
CA ASP A 56 -7.90 15.35 1.89
C ASP A 56 -7.35 14.83 0.54
N VAL A 57 -8.06 13.89 -0.07
CA VAL A 57 -7.67 13.30 -1.37
C VAL A 57 -7.71 14.35 -2.48
N ARG A 58 -8.81 15.15 -2.55
CA ARG A 58 -8.97 16.23 -3.54
C ARG A 58 -7.86 17.27 -3.44
N ARG A 59 -7.49 17.66 -2.21
CA ARG A 59 -6.42 18.64 -1.95
C ARG A 59 -5.03 18.05 -2.22
N MET A 60 -4.83 16.78 -1.88
CA MET A 60 -3.54 16.12 -2.00
C MET A 60 -3.16 15.85 -3.45
N ARG A 61 -4.11 15.40 -4.27
CA ARG A 61 -3.83 15.01 -5.66
C ARG A 61 -3.09 16.08 -6.48
N PRO A 62 -3.53 17.36 -6.51
CA PRO A 62 -2.81 18.43 -7.21
C PRO A 62 -1.56 18.94 -6.48
N ALA A 63 -1.41 18.69 -5.19
CA ALA A 63 -0.30 19.18 -4.39
C ALA A 63 0.97 18.31 -4.51
N LEU A 64 0.80 17.01 -4.74
CA LEU A 64 1.90 16.05 -4.84
C LEU A 64 2.67 16.22 -6.17
N LYS A 65 3.99 16.09 -6.07
CA LYS A 65 4.92 15.97 -7.21
C LYS A 65 5.28 14.52 -7.50
N THR A 66 5.20 13.67 -6.47
CA THR A 66 5.39 12.22 -6.59
C THR A 66 4.07 11.53 -6.92
N ARG A 67 4.08 10.21 -6.93
CA ARG A 67 2.90 9.41 -7.22
C ARG A 67 1.94 9.39 -6.02
N MET A 68 0.65 9.56 -6.29
CA MET A 68 -0.40 9.22 -5.34
C MET A 68 -0.80 7.76 -5.57
N ASN A 69 -0.74 6.95 -4.53
CA ASN A 69 -1.33 5.62 -4.46
C ASN A 69 -2.57 5.70 -3.57
N LEU A 70 -3.76 5.58 -4.17
CA LEU A 70 -5.04 5.68 -3.46
C LEU A 70 -5.57 4.28 -3.17
N GLU A 71 -5.61 3.90 -1.89
CA GLU A 71 -6.19 2.64 -1.47
C GLU A 71 -7.70 2.78 -1.32
N LEU A 72 -8.45 1.81 -1.85
CA LEU A 72 -9.90 1.82 -1.94
C LEU A 72 -10.48 0.41 -1.82
N ALA A 73 -11.70 0.31 -1.27
CA ALA A 73 -12.53 -0.89 -1.43
C ALA A 73 -13.05 -1.03 -2.87
N VAL A 74 -13.35 -2.27 -3.28
CA VAL A 74 -13.93 -2.57 -4.61
C VAL A 74 -15.44 -2.30 -4.57
N THR A 75 -15.84 -1.03 -4.64
CA THR A 75 -17.24 -0.60 -4.67
C THR A 75 -17.47 0.46 -5.75
N ASP A 76 -18.71 0.55 -6.25
CA ASP A 76 -19.09 1.54 -7.27
C ASP A 76 -18.81 2.97 -6.82
N GLU A 77 -19.06 3.28 -5.52
CA GLU A 77 -18.79 4.59 -4.93
C GLU A 77 -17.30 4.93 -5.02
N MET A 78 -16.43 3.99 -4.59
CA MET A 78 -14.99 4.22 -4.56
C MET A 78 -14.39 4.28 -5.97
N VAL A 79 -14.88 3.47 -6.90
CA VAL A 79 -14.48 3.52 -8.31
C VAL A 79 -14.89 4.86 -8.92
N ALA A 80 -16.11 5.34 -8.66
CA ALA A 80 -16.57 6.65 -9.15
C ALA A 80 -15.71 7.79 -8.57
N PHE A 81 -15.35 7.73 -7.28
CA PHE A 81 -14.48 8.70 -6.65
C PHE A 81 -13.07 8.68 -7.26
N ALA A 82 -12.49 7.50 -7.49
CA ALA A 82 -11.18 7.39 -8.14
C ALA A 82 -11.21 7.97 -9.58
N LYS A 83 -12.33 7.80 -10.32
CA LYS A 83 -12.52 8.41 -11.66
C LYS A 83 -12.58 9.93 -11.61
N GLU A 84 -13.12 10.52 -10.52
CA GLU A 84 -13.09 11.97 -10.27
C GLU A 84 -11.65 12.45 -10.03
N ILE A 85 -10.94 11.79 -9.12
CA ILE A 85 -9.60 12.19 -8.65
C ILE A 85 -8.50 11.94 -9.68
N LYS A 86 -8.60 10.83 -10.41
CA LYS A 86 -7.57 10.33 -11.34
C LYS A 86 -6.19 10.24 -10.67
N PRO A 87 -6.06 9.41 -9.62
CA PRO A 87 -4.77 9.18 -8.98
C PRO A 87 -3.82 8.49 -9.97
N HIS A 88 -2.52 8.53 -9.70
CA HIS A 88 -1.55 7.81 -10.52
C HIS A 88 -1.70 6.31 -10.38
N HIS A 89 -1.87 5.86 -9.12
CA HIS A 89 -2.08 4.47 -8.77
C HIS A 89 -3.33 4.33 -7.89
N VAL A 90 -4.03 3.22 -8.06
CA VAL A 90 -5.08 2.75 -7.16
C VAL A 90 -4.66 1.38 -6.64
N CYS A 91 -4.76 1.15 -5.34
CA CYS A 91 -4.62 -0.18 -4.76
C CYS A 91 -5.98 -0.62 -4.20
N PHE A 92 -6.54 -1.69 -4.73
CA PHE A 92 -7.74 -2.28 -4.17
C PHE A 92 -7.40 -3.14 -2.96
N VAL A 93 -8.03 -2.79 -1.82
CA VAL A 93 -7.82 -3.43 -0.52
C VAL A 93 -9.14 -3.92 0.06
N PRO A 94 -9.14 -4.97 0.89
CA PRO A 94 -10.35 -5.41 1.58
C PRO A 94 -10.67 -4.49 2.74
N GLU A 95 -11.96 -4.20 2.96
CA GLU A 95 -12.44 -3.46 4.13
C GLU A 95 -13.42 -4.25 4.98
N LYS A 96 -14.14 -5.19 4.40
CA LYS A 96 -15.12 -6.05 5.05
C LYS A 96 -14.57 -7.47 5.21
N ARG A 97 -15.00 -8.15 6.26
CA ARG A 97 -14.54 -9.52 6.57
C ARG A 97 -14.83 -10.54 5.44
N GLN A 98 -15.83 -10.27 4.61
CA GLN A 98 -16.17 -11.12 3.47
C GLN A 98 -15.24 -10.95 2.26
N GLU A 99 -14.46 -9.88 2.24
CA GLU A 99 -13.55 -9.51 1.15
C GLU A 99 -12.13 -10.03 1.38
N VAL A 100 -11.84 -10.53 2.60
CA VAL A 100 -10.50 -10.98 3.02
C VAL A 100 -10.32 -12.46 2.82
N THR A 101 -9.12 -12.85 2.43
CA THR A 101 -8.61 -14.22 2.55
C THR A 101 -8.40 -14.59 4.02
N THR A 102 -7.98 -15.81 4.31
CA THR A 102 -7.64 -16.25 5.66
C THR A 102 -6.45 -15.51 6.26
N GLU A 103 -5.62 -14.88 5.43
CA GLU A 103 -4.37 -14.21 5.82
C GLU A 103 -4.46 -12.69 5.81
N GLY A 104 -5.49 -12.13 5.18
CA GLY A 104 -5.82 -10.71 5.26
C GLY A 104 -5.73 -9.90 3.95
N GLY A 105 -5.29 -10.49 2.84
CA GLY A 105 -5.33 -9.87 1.51
C GLY A 105 -6.75 -9.87 0.91
N LEU A 106 -6.95 -9.13 -0.17
CA LEU A 106 -8.17 -9.14 -0.96
C LEU A 106 -8.37 -10.52 -1.63
N ASP A 107 -9.53 -11.15 -1.42
CA ASP A 107 -9.87 -12.42 -2.08
C ASP A 107 -10.33 -12.18 -3.53
N VAL A 108 -9.37 -12.06 -4.42
CA VAL A 108 -9.61 -11.81 -5.85
C VAL A 108 -10.27 -13.00 -6.52
N VAL A 109 -9.96 -14.22 -6.08
CA VAL A 109 -10.53 -15.46 -6.65
C VAL A 109 -12.05 -15.48 -6.44
N THR A 110 -12.50 -15.23 -5.21
CA THR A 110 -13.94 -15.22 -4.87
C THR A 110 -14.66 -14.03 -5.50
N HIS A 111 -14.02 -12.85 -5.54
CA HIS A 111 -14.62 -11.60 -6.02
C HIS A 111 -14.20 -11.22 -7.44
N PHE A 112 -13.82 -12.21 -8.26
CA PHE A 112 -13.15 -12.03 -9.54
C PHE A 112 -13.85 -11.03 -10.47
N GLU A 113 -15.16 -11.19 -10.70
CA GLU A 113 -15.88 -10.36 -11.68
C GLU A 113 -15.96 -8.88 -11.26
N SER A 114 -16.17 -8.60 -9.97
CA SER A 114 -16.23 -7.22 -9.47
C SER A 114 -14.84 -6.57 -9.48
N VAL A 115 -13.80 -7.29 -9.05
CA VAL A 115 -12.42 -6.81 -9.07
C VAL A 115 -11.97 -6.53 -10.50
N LYS A 116 -12.25 -7.45 -11.43
CA LYS A 116 -11.92 -7.30 -12.84
C LYS A 116 -12.62 -6.09 -13.48
N ALA A 117 -13.92 -5.92 -13.25
CA ALA A 117 -14.66 -4.78 -13.76
C ALA A 117 -14.08 -3.44 -13.26
N ALA A 118 -13.87 -3.32 -11.94
CA ALA A 118 -13.29 -2.13 -11.34
C ALA A 118 -11.86 -1.85 -11.85
N THR A 119 -11.03 -2.89 -11.98
CA THR A 119 -9.67 -2.78 -12.55
C THR A 119 -9.71 -2.23 -13.97
N GLN A 120 -10.58 -2.76 -14.82
CA GLN A 120 -10.70 -2.33 -16.22
C GLN A 120 -11.23 -0.90 -16.34
N GLU A 121 -12.20 -0.50 -15.51
CA GLU A 121 -12.72 0.87 -15.48
C GLU A 121 -11.65 1.91 -15.13
N LEU A 122 -10.82 1.63 -14.14
CA LEU A 122 -9.76 2.55 -13.73
C LEU A 122 -8.57 2.53 -14.69
N ALA A 123 -8.21 1.37 -15.22
CA ALA A 123 -7.20 1.27 -16.28
C ALA A 123 -7.58 2.08 -17.53
N ALA A 124 -8.86 2.10 -17.90
CA ALA A 124 -9.36 2.86 -19.05
C ALA A 124 -9.17 4.39 -18.93
N ILE A 125 -9.02 4.91 -17.72
CA ILE A 125 -8.74 6.34 -17.46
C ILE A 125 -7.27 6.62 -17.17
N GLY A 126 -6.40 5.61 -17.33
CA GLY A 126 -4.94 5.75 -17.19
C GLY A 126 -4.42 5.60 -15.76
N CYS A 127 -5.21 5.05 -14.82
CA CYS A 127 -4.71 4.68 -13.51
C CYS A 127 -3.95 3.33 -13.60
N ASP A 128 -2.81 3.24 -12.92
CA ASP A 128 -2.15 1.96 -12.65
C ASP A 128 -2.87 1.29 -11.48
N VAL A 129 -3.43 0.10 -11.71
CA VAL A 129 -4.23 -0.61 -10.71
C VAL A 129 -3.42 -1.72 -10.08
N SER A 130 -3.30 -1.70 -8.76
CA SER A 130 -2.71 -2.72 -7.92
C SER A 130 -3.79 -3.46 -7.13
N LEU A 131 -3.55 -4.74 -6.84
CA LEU A 131 -4.40 -5.54 -5.96
C LEU A 131 -3.58 -5.95 -4.72
N PHE A 132 -4.09 -5.64 -3.53
CA PHE A 132 -3.48 -5.99 -2.25
C PHE A 132 -3.85 -7.43 -1.90
N ILE A 133 -2.96 -8.37 -2.15
CA ILE A 133 -3.23 -9.81 -2.06
C ILE A 133 -2.18 -10.53 -1.22
N ASP A 134 -2.50 -11.72 -0.76
CA ASP A 134 -1.52 -12.60 -0.15
C ASP A 134 -0.58 -13.21 -1.21
N ALA A 135 0.59 -13.68 -0.77
CA ALA A 135 1.57 -14.37 -1.62
C ALA A 135 1.09 -15.81 -1.95
N ASP A 136 -0.11 -15.90 -2.53
CA ASP A 136 -0.77 -17.14 -2.97
C ASP A 136 -0.87 -17.17 -4.49
N PHE A 137 -0.51 -18.30 -5.11
CA PHE A 137 -0.44 -18.40 -6.57
C PHE A 137 -1.80 -18.27 -7.24
N ALA A 138 -2.88 -18.73 -6.59
CA ALA A 138 -4.22 -18.59 -7.15
C ALA A 138 -4.68 -17.13 -7.14
N GLN A 139 -4.35 -16.37 -6.08
CA GLN A 139 -4.63 -14.95 -6.02
C GLN A 139 -3.80 -14.17 -7.05
N ILE A 140 -2.54 -14.54 -7.25
CA ILE A 140 -1.66 -13.93 -8.27
C ILE A 140 -2.19 -14.21 -9.69
N ASP A 141 -2.57 -15.46 -9.98
CA ASP A 141 -3.15 -15.81 -11.30
C ASP A 141 -4.47 -15.08 -11.54
N ALA A 142 -5.31 -14.90 -10.50
CA ALA A 142 -6.54 -14.13 -10.58
C ALA A 142 -6.25 -12.64 -10.85
N ALA A 143 -5.24 -12.06 -10.23
CA ALA A 143 -4.81 -10.69 -10.47
C ALA A 143 -4.38 -10.47 -11.93
N VAL A 144 -3.59 -11.39 -12.48
CA VAL A 144 -3.22 -11.40 -13.91
C VAL A 144 -4.46 -11.47 -14.80
N ALA A 145 -5.40 -12.36 -14.46
CA ALA A 145 -6.64 -12.54 -15.24
C ALA A 145 -7.60 -11.33 -15.15
N CYS A 146 -7.55 -10.56 -14.07
CA CYS A 146 -8.24 -9.27 -13.95
C CYS A 146 -7.63 -8.19 -14.84
N GLY A 147 -6.39 -8.37 -15.29
CA GLY A 147 -5.64 -7.37 -16.06
C GLY A 147 -4.97 -6.30 -15.21
N ALA A 148 -4.78 -6.55 -13.92
CA ALA A 148 -4.00 -5.67 -13.06
C ALA A 148 -2.51 -5.74 -13.46
N PRO A 149 -1.83 -4.62 -13.71
CA PRO A 149 -0.40 -4.60 -14.02
C PRO A 149 0.48 -4.76 -12.79
N THR A 150 -0.06 -4.49 -11.61
CA THR A 150 0.66 -4.43 -10.35
C THR A 150 -0.09 -5.22 -9.27
N ILE A 151 0.66 -5.81 -8.36
CA ILE A 151 0.13 -6.33 -7.09
C ILE A 151 0.90 -5.75 -5.92
N GLU A 152 0.27 -5.69 -4.76
CA GLU A 152 0.93 -5.45 -3.49
C GLU A 152 0.79 -6.69 -2.61
N ILE A 153 1.91 -7.33 -2.29
CA ILE A 153 1.93 -8.50 -1.41
C ILE A 153 1.72 -8.07 0.04
N HIS A 154 0.69 -8.62 0.68
CA HIS A 154 0.42 -8.46 2.09
C HIS A 154 1.54 -9.10 2.93
N THR A 155 2.21 -8.32 3.77
CA THR A 155 3.32 -8.77 4.62
C THR A 155 2.92 -8.91 6.10
N GLY A 156 1.63 -8.82 6.43
CA GLY A 156 1.15 -8.83 7.81
C GLY A 156 1.51 -10.13 8.56
N ALA A 157 1.28 -11.29 7.97
CA ALA A 157 1.62 -12.57 8.59
C ALA A 157 3.13 -12.69 8.90
N TYR A 158 3.99 -12.14 8.03
CA TYR A 158 5.42 -12.03 8.28
C TYR A 158 5.74 -11.08 9.43
N ALA A 159 5.08 -9.93 9.46
CA ALA A 159 5.34 -8.89 10.46
C ALA A 159 4.86 -9.29 11.87
N ASP A 160 3.75 -10.02 11.94
CA ASP A 160 3.08 -10.43 13.17
C ASP A 160 3.52 -11.82 13.68
N ALA A 161 4.47 -12.47 12.99
CA ALA A 161 4.96 -13.79 13.36
C ALA A 161 5.58 -13.77 14.76
N GLU A 162 5.09 -14.65 15.64
CA GLU A 162 5.51 -14.70 17.04
C GLU A 162 6.87 -15.41 17.27
N THR A 163 7.34 -16.17 16.28
CA THR A 163 8.63 -16.88 16.36
C THR A 163 9.49 -16.63 15.12
N PRO A 164 10.84 -16.70 15.26
CA PRO A 164 11.74 -16.57 14.12
C PRO A 164 11.47 -17.61 13.02
N GLU A 165 11.08 -18.82 13.39
CA GLU A 165 10.79 -19.91 12.45
C GLU A 165 9.52 -19.62 11.65
N ALA A 166 8.47 -19.09 12.30
CA ALA A 166 7.25 -18.67 11.62
C ALA A 166 7.53 -17.49 10.69
N GLN A 167 8.30 -16.51 11.15
CA GLN A 167 8.69 -15.36 10.33
C GLN A 167 9.49 -15.79 9.09
N GLN A 168 10.43 -16.72 9.25
CA GLN A 168 11.21 -17.27 8.14
C GLN A 168 10.32 -18.00 7.13
N THR A 169 9.35 -18.77 7.60
CA THR A 169 8.38 -19.48 6.74
C THR A 169 7.57 -18.48 5.89
N GLU A 170 7.09 -17.41 6.51
CA GLU A 170 6.36 -16.35 5.79
C GLU A 170 7.25 -15.57 4.82
N LEU A 171 8.50 -15.30 5.19
CA LEU A 171 9.47 -14.69 4.28
C LEU A 171 9.69 -15.54 3.02
N GLU A 172 9.86 -16.85 3.18
CA GLU A 172 10.03 -17.77 2.06
C GLU A 172 8.78 -17.82 1.16
N ARG A 173 7.59 -17.74 1.75
CA ARG A 173 6.32 -17.64 1.01
C ARG A 173 6.27 -16.35 0.19
N ILE A 174 6.62 -15.21 0.79
CA ILE A 174 6.67 -13.92 0.11
C ILE A 174 7.67 -13.93 -1.05
N ILE A 175 8.88 -14.49 -0.83
CA ILE A 175 9.90 -14.64 -1.89
C ILE A 175 9.33 -15.41 -3.07
N LYS A 176 8.75 -16.60 -2.83
CA LYS A 176 8.18 -17.44 -3.89
C LYS A 176 7.03 -16.75 -4.63
N GLY A 177 6.16 -16.05 -3.88
CA GLY A 177 5.06 -15.27 -4.46
C GLY A 177 5.56 -14.12 -5.33
N ALA A 178 6.56 -13.38 -4.87
CA ALA A 178 7.16 -12.28 -5.61
C ALA A 178 7.85 -12.76 -6.90
N GLU A 179 8.60 -13.87 -6.84
CA GLU A 179 9.21 -14.49 -8.01
C GLU A 179 8.16 -14.95 -9.03
N TYR A 180 7.10 -15.60 -8.54
CA TYR A 180 6.01 -16.07 -9.39
C TYR A 180 5.28 -14.91 -10.06
N ALA A 181 4.89 -13.89 -9.31
CA ALA A 181 4.22 -12.71 -9.85
C ALA A 181 5.09 -12.00 -10.90
N ALA A 182 6.38 -11.80 -10.62
CA ALA A 182 7.31 -11.21 -11.58
C ALA A 182 7.46 -12.07 -12.86
N SER A 183 7.44 -13.42 -12.75
CA SER A 183 7.45 -14.33 -13.89
C SER A 183 6.21 -14.20 -14.80
N LYS A 184 5.10 -13.72 -14.24
CA LYS A 184 3.85 -13.42 -14.97
C LYS A 184 3.85 -12.01 -15.58
N GLY A 185 4.88 -11.21 -15.34
CA GLY A 185 5.00 -9.84 -15.86
C GLY A 185 4.39 -8.77 -14.97
N LEU A 186 3.98 -9.10 -13.74
CA LEU A 186 3.46 -8.14 -12.78
C LEU A 186 4.59 -7.30 -12.16
N VAL A 187 4.31 -6.03 -11.89
CA VAL A 187 5.07 -5.23 -10.93
C VAL A 187 4.66 -5.68 -9.53
N VAL A 188 5.65 -5.89 -8.65
CA VAL A 188 5.42 -6.43 -7.32
C VAL A 188 5.78 -5.39 -6.28
N ASN A 189 4.79 -4.89 -5.55
CA ASN A 189 4.95 -4.09 -4.35
C ASN A 189 4.72 -4.97 -3.12
N ALA A 190 5.05 -4.47 -1.93
CA ALA A 190 4.74 -5.13 -0.67
C ALA A 190 4.47 -4.12 0.43
N GLY A 191 3.64 -4.50 1.39
CA GLY A 191 3.29 -3.60 2.49
C GLY A 191 2.52 -4.29 3.61
N HIS A 192 2.25 -3.53 4.63
CA HIS A 192 1.58 -3.86 5.87
C HIS A 192 2.49 -4.47 6.96
N GLY A 193 2.53 -3.84 8.12
CA GLY A 193 3.24 -4.32 9.30
C GLY A 193 4.77 -4.09 9.28
N LEU A 194 5.32 -3.53 8.21
CA LEU A 194 6.76 -3.30 8.10
C LEU A 194 7.23 -2.13 8.99
N ASN A 195 8.41 -2.32 9.59
CA ASN A 195 9.08 -1.36 10.46
C ASN A 195 10.62 -1.47 10.30
N LEU A 196 11.38 -0.70 11.05
CA LEU A 196 12.86 -0.68 10.95
C LEU A 196 13.51 -2.02 11.30
N ASP A 197 12.88 -2.84 12.15
CA ASP A 197 13.44 -4.12 12.61
C ASP A 197 13.20 -5.26 11.61
N ASN A 198 12.10 -5.20 10.83
CA ASN A 198 11.69 -6.31 9.96
C ASN A 198 11.73 -6.00 8.45
N VAL A 199 11.95 -4.75 8.04
CA VAL A 199 11.87 -4.35 6.61
C VAL A 199 13.02 -4.89 5.76
N THR A 200 14.20 -5.08 6.33
CA THR A 200 15.43 -5.43 5.57
C THR A 200 15.29 -6.72 4.74
N PRO A 201 14.78 -7.84 5.28
CA PRO A 201 14.62 -9.07 4.48
C PRO A 201 13.66 -8.90 3.30
N ILE A 202 12.56 -8.16 3.49
CA ILE A 202 11.58 -7.88 2.42
C ILE A 202 12.18 -6.93 1.38
N ALA A 203 12.86 -5.87 1.81
CA ALA A 203 13.55 -4.95 0.93
C ALA A 203 14.65 -5.62 0.09
N ALA A 204 15.26 -6.70 0.59
CA ALA A 204 16.30 -7.45 -0.11
C ALA A 204 15.75 -8.31 -1.28
N ILE A 205 14.45 -8.60 -1.35
CA ILE A 205 13.83 -9.40 -2.41
C ILE A 205 13.92 -8.65 -3.75
N PRO A 206 14.66 -9.14 -4.75
CA PRO A 206 14.95 -8.38 -5.98
C PRO A 206 13.70 -7.99 -6.78
N GLN A 207 12.63 -8.76 -6.68
CA GLN A 207 11.38 -8.59 -7.41
C GLN A 207 10.51 -7.47 -6.81
N ILE A 208 10.71 -7.12 -5.52
CA ILE A 208 9.94 -6.04 -4.88
C ILE A 208 10.36 -4.70 -5.47
N HIS A 209 9.41 -4.00 -6.08
CA HIS A 209 9.60 -2.70 -6.69
C HIS A 209 9.44 -1.55 -5.70
N GLU A 210 8.40 -1.60 -4.86
CA GLU A 210 8.06 -0.57 -3.87
C GLU A 210 7.59 -1.18 -2.57
N LEU A 211 7.89 -0.51 -1.46
CA LEU A 211 7.39 -0.83 -0.13
C LEU A 211 6.45 0.28 0.36
N ASN A 212 5.20 -0.06 0.68
CA ASN A 212 4.23 0.85 1.25
C ASN A 212 4.21 0.70 2.77
N ILE A 213 4.68 1.74 3.49
CA ILE A 213 4.89 1.72 4.94
C ILE A 213 4.19 2.91 5.58
N GLY A 214 3.35 2.64 6.59
CA GLY A 214 2.54 3.67 7.24
C GLY A 214 2.72 3.74 8.74
N HIS A 215 2.09 2.83 9.48
CA HIS A 215 1.95 2.92 10.93
C HIS A 215 3.28 3.15 11.65
N SER A 216 4.30 2.34 11.37
CA SER A 216 5.61 2.44 12.02
C SER A 216 6.29 3.79 11.78
N LEU A 217 6.22 4.31 10.55
CA LEU A 217 6.79 5.63 10.20
C LEU A 217 6.13 6.77 10.98
N ILE A 218 4.81 6.73 11.13
CA ILE A 218 4.10 7.76 11.90
C ILE A 218 4.35 7.60 13.40
N ALA A 219 4.48 6.37 13.91
CA ALA A 219 4.86 6.11 15.30
C ALA A 219 6.26 6.66 15.60
N ASP A 220 7.24 6.36 14.75
CA ASP A 220 8.61 6.90 14.89
C ASP A 220 8.64 8.43 14.78
N ALA A 221 7.80 9.00 13.90
CA ALA A 221 7.71 10.44 13.70
C ALA A 221 7.26 11.20 14.96
N VAL A 222 6.56 10.56 15.88
CA VAL A 222 6.18 11.16 17.18
C VAL A 222 7.43 11.54 18.01
N PHE A 223 8.49 10.78 17.87
CA PHE A 223 9.73 11.00 18.64
C PHE A 223 10.83 11.71 17.83
N LEU A 224 10.87 11.43 16.51
CA LEU A 224 11.97 11.87 15.65
C LEU A 224 11.62 13.07 14.76
N GLY A 225 10.31 13.30 14.57
CA GLY A 225 9.80 14.12 13.48
C GLY A 225 9.71 13.35 12.17
N LEU A 226 8.70 13.68 11.35
CA LEU A 226 8.32 12.91 10.16
C LEU A 226 9.42 12.80 9.11
N ALA A 227 10.11 13.90 8.83
CA ALA A 227 11.19 13.90 7.84
C ALA A 227 12.33 12.93 8.21
N GLN A 228 12.71 12.89 9.48
CA GLN A 228 13.78 12.00 9.95
C GLN A 228 13.35 10.54 9.92
N ALA A 229 12.11 10.22 10.32
CA ALA A 229 11.57 8.86 10.25
C ALA A 229 11.58 8.32 8.80
N VAL A 230 11.13 9.13 7.84
CA VAL A 230 11.18 8.78 6.40
C VAL A 230 12.61 8.55 5.93
N GLN A 231 13.55 9.44 6.28
CA GLN A 231 14.95 9.31 5.88
C GLN A 231 15.61 8.06 6.45
N GLN A 232 15.32 7.70 7.71
CA GLN A 232 15.84 6.48 8.33
C GLN A 232 15.32 5.22 7.63
N MET A 233 14.00 5.12 7.40
CA MET A 233 13.41 3.99 6.69
C MET A 233 14.01 3.85 5.29
N LYS A 234 14.12 4.96 4.57
CA LYS A 234 14.73 4.97 3.24
C LYS A 234 16.18 4.51 3.24
N ALA A 235 16.96 4.90 4.25
CA ALA A 235 18.35 4.47 4.39
C ALA A 235 18.45 2.95 4.62
N VAL A 236 17.56 2.37 5.44
CA VAL A 236 17.50 0.92 5.69
C VAL A 236 17.13 0.17 4.40
N ILE A 237 16.09 0.60 3.69
CA ILE A 237 15.68 0.00 2.40
C ILE A 237 16.82 0.05 1.38
N LYS A 238 17.51 1.17 1.29
CA LYS A 238 18.64 1.34 0.38
C LYS A 238 19.83 0.44 0.73
N SER A 239 20.07 0.17 2.00
CA SER A 239 21.18 -0.68 2.45
C SER A 239 20.92 -2.17 2.29
N ALA A 240 19.68 -2.59 2.01
CA ALA A 240 19.28 -3.98 1.84
C ALA A 240 19.72 -4.57 0.47
N ARG A 241 20.11 -3.73 -0.50
CA ARG A 241 20.54 -4.11 -1.87
C ARG A 241 21.73 -3.33 -2.35
#